data_5ac989b34d524e9894b9cb01885cda5a
#
_entry.id   5ac989b34d524e9894b9cb01885cda5a
#
_cell.length_a   1.000
_cell.length_b   1.000
_cell.length_c   1.000
_cell.angle_alpha   90.00
_cell.angle_beta   90.00
_cell.angle_gamma   90.00
#
_symmetry.space_group_name_H-M   'P 1'
#
loop_
_entity.id
_entity.type
_entity.pdbx_description
1 polymer ?
#
loop_
_entity_poly.entity_id
_entity_poly.type
_entity_poly.pdbx_seq_one_letter_code
_entity_poly.pdbx_strand_id
1 'polypeptide(L)'
;MVKSCVRFLSSLMLCVVLTAGCSSYQPTKNVWKGTKELWNTYVSPPASVDFEEKGNLSPQGLALTHGMMGIDVELGRLERAMLNADKPPTQEWVSGFLGSFPWLSGFAGVKYDGTILGQEPAGSLKQLDFIPLLYEDKKQSTRALRAEAQNTPLGPEVLLAAPLYDGVDFLGVVVAHFDMRTLMQYSRTPEDIVILSPHALLWPGKYDFASTPLAGVNWEETVLKSSSGTCTNAAGTFYYLVRYLGNLPLVFAVPQSGTFPEGSGDV
;
A
#
# COMPACT_ATOMS: atom_id res chain seq x y z
N MET A 1 -27.53 0.25 -66.84
CA MET A 1 -27.80 0.76 -65.46
C MET A 1 -28.22 -0.33 -64.45
N VAL A 2 -28.83 -1.41 -64.84
CA VAL A 2 -29.33 -2.48 -63.89
C VAL A 2 -28.21 -3.31 -63.23
N LYS A 3 -27.12 -3.63 -63.92
CA LYS A 3 -25.98 -4.42 -63.39
C LYS A 3 -25.15 -3.72 -62.27
N SER A 4 -25.17 -2.39 -62.20
CA SER A 4 -24.46 -1.64 -61.18
C SER A 4 -25.25 -1.62 -59.85
N CYS A 5 -26.57 -1.57 -59.95
CA CYS A 5 -27.46 -1.55 -58.75
C CYS A 5 -27.43 -2.87 -57.97
N VAL A 6 -27.34 -4.01 -58.70
CA VAL A 6 -27.35 -5.35 -58.06
C VAL A 6 -26.05 -5.60 -57.30
N ARG A 7 -24.89 -5.09 -57.81
CA ARG A 7 -23.59 -5.19 -57.08
C ARG A 7 -23.56 -4.33 -55.82
N PHE A 8 -24.18 -3.16 -55.83
CA PHE A 8 -24.28 -2.31 -54.64
C PHE A 8 -25.18 -2.91 -53.56
N LEU A 9 -26.31 -3.52 -53.94
CA LEU A 9 -27.22 -4.19 -52.97
C LEU A 9 -26.55 -5.44 -52.37
N SER A 10 -25.78 -6.23 -53.15
CA SER A 10 -25.12 -7.43 -52.61
C SER A 10 -23.98 -7.08 -51.64
N SER A 11 -23.23 -5.95 -51.93
CA SER A 11 -22.16 -5.46 -51.03
C SER A 11 -22.73 -4.90 -49.72
N LEU A 12 -23.88 -4.20 -49.77
CA LEU A 12 -24.55 -3.68 -48.57
C LEU A 12 -25.11 -4.79 -47.69
N MET A 13 -25.66 -5.84 -48.30
CA MET A 13 -26.20 -7.00 -47.57
C MET A 13 -25.11 -7.83 -46.89
N LEU A 14 -23.90 -7.90 -47.48
CA LEU A 14 -22.75 -8.57 -46.87
C LEU A 14 -22.21 -7.83 -45.66
N CYS A 15 -22.20 -6.50 -45.69
CA CYS A 15 -21.78 -5.66 -44.53
C CYS A 15 -22.77 -5.79 -43.35
N VAL A 16 -24.06 -5.87 -43.59
CA VAL A 16 -25.09 -6.01 -42.52
C VAL A 16 -25.01 -7.38 -41.83
N VAL A 17 -24.66 -8.45 -42.56
CA VAL A 17 -24.50 -9.79 -41.97
C VAL A 17 -23.24 -9.85 -41.08
N LEU A 18 -22.18 -9.09 -41.38
CA LEU A 18 -20.94 -9.07 -40.58
C LEU A 18 -21.09 -8.27 -39.27
N THR A 19 -22.01 -7.31 -39.21
CA THR A 19 -22.21 -6.49 -37.98
C THR A 19 -23.22 -7.13 -37.00
N ALA A 20 -24.13 -7.99 -37.49
CA ALA A 20 -25.10 -8.65 -36.60
C ALA A 20 -24.59 -9.93 -35.90
N GLY A 21 -23.43 -10.45 -36.31
CA GLY A 21 -22.91 -11.75 -35.84
C GLY A 21 -22.10 -11.75 -34.55
N CYS A 22 -21.64 -10.60 -34.07
CA CYS A 22 -20.67 -10.60 -32.95
C CYS A 22 -21.26 -10.62 -31.54
N SER A 23 -22.53 -10.38 -31.34
CA SER A 23 -23.09 -10.26 -29.98
C SER A 23 -23.75 -11.53 -29.43
N SER A 24 -23.95 -12.57 -30.26
CA SER A 24 -24.71 -13.76 -29.90
C SER A 24 -23.91 -15.07 -29.85
N TYR A 25 -22.62 -15.06 -30.20
CA TYR A 25 -21.84 -16.29 -30.28
C TYR A 25 -21.29 -16.66 -28.87
N GLN A 26 -21.82 -17.74 -28.31
CA GLN A 26 -21.48 -18.26 -26.97
C GLN A 26 -19.96 -18.42 -26.69
N PRO A 27 -19.11 -18.89 -27.62
CA PRO A 27 -17.67 -19.03 -27.39
C PRO A 27 -16.98 -17.73 -27.12
N THR A 28 -17.36 -16.62 -27.74
CA THR A 28 -16.72 -15.31 -27.50
C THR A 28 -17.06 -14.75 -26.12
N LYS A 29 -18.23 -15.02 -25.58
CA LYS A 29 -18.60 -14.65 -24.20
C LYS A 29 -17.78 -15.42 -23.15
N ASN A 30 -17.49 -16.69 -23.41
CA ASN A 30 -16.69 -17.50 -22.50
C ASN A 30 -15.20 -17.11 -22.53
N VAL A 31 -14.65 -16.80 -23.70
CA VAL A 31 -13.27 -16.26 -23.84
C VAL A 31 -13.15 -14.91 -23.14
N TRP A 32 -14.13 -14.01 -23.34
CA TRP A 32 -14.14 -12.70 -22.69
C TRP A 32 -14.28 -12.79 -21.17
N LYS A 33 -15.11 -13.72 -20.65
CA LYS A 33 -15.18 -13.98 -19.20
C LYS A 33 -13.85 -14.51 -18.65
N GLY A 34 -13.26 -15.51 -19.30
CA GLY A 34 -11.96 -16.06 -18.88
C GLY A 34 -10.83 -15.02 -18.92
N THR A 35 -10.82 -14.16 -19.96
CA THR A 35 -9.83 -13.09 -20.05
C THR A 35 -10.02 -12.04 -18.96
N LYS A 36 -11.26 -11.69 -18.61
CA LYS A 36 -11.59 -10.76 -17.53
C LYS A 36 -11.24 -11.34 -16.15
N GLU A 37 -11.47 -12.63 -15.94
CA GLU A 37 -11.07 -13.34 -14.72
C GLU A 37 -9.54 -13.41 -14.58
N LEU A 38 -8.83 -13.74 -15.66
CA LEU A 38 -7.36 -13.72 -15.69
C LEU A 38 -6.81 -12.32 -15.45
N TRP A 39 -7.41 -11.30 -16.07
CA TRP A 39 -7.01 -9.90 -15.85
C TRP A 39 -7.19 -9.49 -14.40
N ASN A 40 -8.34 -9.78 -13.79
CA ASN A 40 -8.62 -9.45 -12.39
C ASN A 40 -7.73 -10.26 -11.42
N THR A 41 -7.32 -11.47 -11.79
CA THR A 41 -6.50 -12.34 -10.93
C THR A 41 -5.02 -11.99 -10.99
N TYR A 42 -4.48 -11.62 -12.17
CA TYR A 42 -3.04 -11.50 -12.39
C TYR A 42 -2.55 -10.08 -12.70
N VAL A 43 -3.41 -9.21 -13.24
CA VAL A 43 -2.97 -7.86 -13.69
C VAL A 43 -3.51 -6.76 -12.77
N SER A 44 -4.72 -6.93 -12.26
CA SER A 44 -5.34 -6.01 -11.31
C SER A 44 -6.17 -6.82 -10.33
N PRO A 45 -5.54 -7.57 -9.41
CA PRO A 45 -6.30 -8.19 -8.34
C PRO A 45 -7.04 -7.06 -7.61
N PRO A 46 -8.36 -7.16 -7.46
CA PRO A 46 -9.05 -6.21 -6.59
C PRO A 46 -8.42 -6.34 -5.21
N ALA A 47 -7.89 -5.25 -4.70
CA ALA A 47 -7.49 -5.12 -3.29
C ALA A 47 -8.77 -5.03 -2.43
N SER A 48 -9.65 -6.00 -2.60
CA SER A 48 -10.82 -6.19 -1.74
C SER A 48 -10.49 -7.37 -0.84
N VAL A 49 -10.26 -7.09 0.42
CA VAL A 49 -10.61 -8.05 1.46
C VAL A 49 -12.11 -8.27 1.26
N ASP A 50 -12.49 -9.44 0.76
CA ASP A 50 -13.89 -9.76 0.48
C ASP A 50 -14.60 -9.97 1.81
N PHE A 51 -15.19 -8.90 2.34
CA PHE A 51 -16.00 -8.93 3.56
C PHE A 51 -17.36 -9.65 3.35
N GLU A 52 -17.68 -10.06 2.12
CA GLU A 52 -18.92 -10.80 1.81
C GLU A 52 -18.78 -12.31 2.01
N GLU A 53 -17.61 -12.86 2.23
CA GLU A 53 -17.53 -14.20 2.80
C GLU A 53 -18.16 -14.17 4.20
N LYS A 54 -19.43 -14.52 4.27
CA LYS A 54 -20.15 -14.88 5.49
C LYS A 54 -19.60 -16.18 6.13
N GLY A 55 -18.32 -16.43 5.96
CA GLY A 55 -17.53 -17.40 6.67
C GLY A 55 -17.06 -16.78 7.99
N ASN A 56 -17.36 -17.39 9.09
CA ASN A 56 -16.90 -17.05 10.42
C ASN A 56 -15.43 -16.58 10.38
N LEU A 57 -15.22 -15.24 10.36
CA LEU A 57 -13.90 -14.69 10.61
C LEU A 57 -13.42 -15.32 11.91
N SER A 58 -12.25 -15.92 11.91
CA SER A 58 -11.68 -16.41 13.16
C SER A 58 -11.61 -15.25 14.15
N PRO A 59 -11.73 -15.48 15.46
CA PRO A 59 -11.59 -14.41 16.45
C PRO A 59 -10.33 -13.56 16.23
N GLN A 60 -9.27 -14.17 15.71
CA GLN A 60 -8.00 -13.52 15.38
C GLN A 60 -8.12 -12.63 14.14
N GLY A 61 -8.80 -13.08 13.07
CA GLY A 61 -9.09 -12.27 11.91
C GLY A 61 -9.94 -11.05 12.26
N LEU A 62 -10.90 -11.20 13.18
CA LEU A 62 -11.70 -10.09 13.68
C LEU A 62 -10.86 -9.12 14.51
N ALA A 63 -10.00 -9.61 15.42
CA ALA A 63 -9.10 -8.78 16.22
C ALA A 63 -8.15 -7.98 15.33
N LEU A 64 -7.55 -8.63 14.31
CA LEU A 64 -6.69 -7.97 13.33
C LEU A 64 -7.46 -6.90 12.54
N THR A 65 -8.67 -7.22 12.08
CA THR A 65 -9.53 -6.26 11.37
C THR A 65 -9.83 -5.04 12.25
N HIS A 66 -10.15 -5.22 13.51
CA HIS A 66 -10.40 -4.11 14.44
C HIS A 66 -9.14 -3.25 14.67
N GLY A 67 -7.98 -3.89 14.74
CA GLY A 67 -6.71 -3.18 14.94
C GLY A 67 -6.26 -2.38 13.72
N MET A 68 -6.43 -2.92 12.50
CA MET A 68 -5.79 -2.36 11.31
C MET A 68 -6.73 -1.56 10.38
N MET A 69 -8.04 -1.81 10.38
CA MET A 69 -8.94 -1.29 9.32
C MET A 69 -8.91 0.24 9.19
N GLY A 70 -8.95 0.97 10.29
CA GLY A 70 -8.90 2.43 10.25
C GLY A 70 -7.54 2.95 9.78
N ILE A 71 -6.45 2.29 10.18
CA ILE A 71 -5.09 2.59 9.72
C ILE A 71 -4.98 2.36 8.21
N ASP A 72 -5.49 1.23 7.71
CA ASP A 72 -5.46 0.88 6.28
C ASP A 72 -6.21 1.89 5.42
N VAL A 73 -7.37 2.37 5.90
CA VAL A 73 -8.13 3.43 5.23
C VAL A 73 -7.31 4.72 5.12
N GLU A 74 -6.64 5.15 6.19
CA GLU A 74 -5.84 6.38 6.18
C GLU A 74 -4.59 6.23 5.31
N LEU A 75 -3.88 5.10 5.37
CA LEU A 75 -2.76 4.81 4.49
C LEU A 75 -3.20 4.78 3.01
N GLY A 76 -4.33 4.15 2.70
CA GLY A 76 -4.87 4.13 1.33
C GLY A 76 -5.32 5.51 0.84
N ARG A 77 -5.79 6.40 1.72
CA ARG A 77 -6.06 7.81 1.39
C ARG A 77 -4.77 8.55 1.04
N LEU A 78 -3.72 8.36 1.86
CA LEU A 78 -2.41 8.96 1.62
C LEU A 78 -1.80 8.49 0.29
N GLU A 79 -1.80 7.18 0.02
CA GLU A 79 -1.29 6.63 -1.25
C GLU A 79 -1.98 7.26 -2.47
N ARG A 80 -3.31 7.36 -2.46
CA ARG A 80 -4.06 8.01 -3.55
C ARG A 80 -3.73 9.49 -3.70
N ALA A 81 -3.57 10.21 -2.58
CA ALA A 81 -3.22 11.62 -2.61
C ALA A 81 -1.81 11.85 -3.16
N MET A 82 -0.84 11.00 -2.79
CA MET A 82 0.53 11.03 -3.30
C MET A 82 0.62 10.68 -4.78
N LEU A 83 -0.15 9.70 -5.27
CA LEU A 83 -0.20 9.33 -6.69
C LEU A 83 -0.79 10.43 -7.58
N ASN A 84 -1.59 11.32 -7.03
CA ASN A 84 -2.17 12.45 -7.76
C ASN A 84 -1.26 13.70 -7.79
N ALA A 85 -0.08 13.64 -7.21
CA ALA A 85 0.90 14.72 -7.21
C ALA A 85 1.73 14.72 -8.51
N ASP A 86 1.12 15.06 -9.65
CA ASP A 86 1.76 15.03 -10.97
C ASP A 86 2.75 16.17 -11.22
N LYS A 87 2.78 17.19 -10.37
CA LYS A 87 3.60 18.39 -10.51
C LYS A 87 4.28 18.72 -9.19
N PRO A 88 5.43 19.42 -9.23
CA PRO A 88 6.04 19.96 -8.01
C PRO A 88 5.01 20.76 -7.21
N PRO A 89 4.78 20.42 -5.93
CA PRO A 89 3.73 21.03 -5.13
C PRO A 89 4.08 22.49 -4.80
N THR A 90 3.05 23.35 -4.80
CA THR A 90 3.17 24.72 -4.27
C THR A 90 3.06 24.69 -2.75
N GLN A 91 3.50 25.76 -2.09
CA GLN A 91 3.38 25.90 -0.63
C GLN A 91 1.91 25.80 -0.16
N GLU A 92 0.98 26.38 -0.92
CA GLU A 92 -0.44 26.30 -0.63
C GLU A 92 -0.96 24.86 -0.71
N TRP A 93 -0.52 24.11 -1.73
CA TRP A 93 -0.86 22.68 -1.86
C TRP A 93 -0.32 21.88 -0.67
N VAL A 94 0.95 22.09 -0.26
CA VAL A 94 1.56 21.39 0.89
C VAL A 94 0.78 21.68 2.17
N SER A 95 0.41 22.93 2.41
CA SER A 95 -0.38 23.30 3.60
C SER A 95 -1.76 22.62 3.61
N GLY A 96 -2.43 22.58 2.47
CA GLY A 96 -3.73 21.90 2.32
C GLY A 96 -3.60 20.37 2.47
N PHE A 97 -2.51 19.81 1.96
CA PHE A 97 -2.19 18.38 2.07
C PHE A 97 -1.98 17.98 3.54
N LEU A 98 -1.12 18.70 4.28
CA LEU A 98 -0.90 18.46 5.71
C LEU A 98 -2.18 18.68 6.54
N GLY A 99 -3.00 19.65 6.16
CA GLY A 99 -4.32 19.85 6.77
C GLY A 99 -5.28 18.66 6.56
N SER A 100 -5.15 17.94 5.44
CA SER A 100 -5.94 16.75 5.12
C SER A 100 -5.44 15.47 5.80
N PHE A 101 -4.16 15.46 6.22
CA PHE A 101 -3.49 14.35 6.88
C PHE A 101 -2.78 14.84 8.16
N PRO A 102 -3.52 15.23 9.21
CA PRO A 102 -2.95 15.84 10.41
C PRO A 102 -2.07 14.89 11.25
N TRP A 103 -2.06 13.62 10.91
CA TRP A 103 -1.20 12.59 11.52
C TRP A 103 0.18 12.46 10.87
N LEU A 104 0.44 13.17 9.76
CA LEU A 104 1.78 13.23 9.18
C LEU A 104 2.72 14.04 10.08
N SER A 105 3.96 13.57 10.19
CA SER A 105 5.05 14.31 10.85
C SER A 105 5.56 15.44 9.95
N GLY A 106 5.46 15.28 8.62
CA GLY A 106 5.88 16.31 7.68
C GLY A 106 5.84 15.88 6.22
N PHE A 107 6.32 16.82 5.39
CA PHE A 107 6.40 16.69 3.94
C PHE A 107 7.69 17.33 3.43
N ALA A 108 8.34 16.73 2.43
CA ALA A 108 9.56 17.24 1.83
C ALA A 108 9.54 17.10 0.30
N GLY A 109 10.15 18.06 -0.40
CA GLY A 109 10.51 17.95 -1.82
C GLY A 109 12.00 17.72 -1.95
N VAL A 110 12.40 16.65 -2.62
CA VAL A 110 13.79 16.23 -2.76
C VAL A 110 14.15 16.08 -4.23
N LYS A 111 15.18 16.78 -4.68
CA LYS A 111 15.67 16.73 -6.05
C LYS A 111 16.39 15.41 -6.34
N TYR A 112 16.53 15.05 -7.61
CA TYR A 112 17.21 13.83 -8.07
C TYR A 112 18.64 13.66 -7.52
N ASP A 113 19.32 14.77 -7.14
CA ASP A 113 20.68 14.78 -6.59
C ASP A 113 20.70 14.73 -5.04
N GLY A 114 19.55 14.57 -4.40
CA GLY A 114 19.40 14.52 -2.94
C GLY A 114 19.21 15.89 -2.28
N THR A 115 19.25 16.99 -3.04
CA THR A 115 19.02 18.33 -2.49
C THR A 115 17.58 18.48 -2.02
N ILE A 116 17.37 18.85 -0.76
CA ILE A 116 16.05 19.18 -0.21
C ILE A 116 15.65 20.56 -0.72
N LEU A 117 14.60 20.63 -1.53
CA LEU A 117 14.08 21.88 -2.09
C LEU A 117 13.18 22.63 -1.11
N GLY A 118 12.52 21.91 -0.24
CA GLY A 118 11.65 22.44 0.81
C GLY A 118 11.19 21.31 1.73
N GLN A 119 10.93 21.68 2.98
CA GLN A 119 10.46 20.75 4.00
C GLN A 119 9.46 21.48 4.92
N GLU A 120 8.39 20.82 5.27
CA GLU A 120 7.39 21.31 6.21
C GLU A 120 7.13 20.23 7.28
N PRO A 121 7.32 20.50 8.58
CA PRO A 121 7.86 21.74 9.13
C PRO A 121 9.36 21.93 8.81
N ALA A 122 9.78 23.16 8.64
CA ALA A 122 11.16 23.50 8.28
C ALA A 122 12.22 23.05 9.32
N GLY A 123 11.82 22.80 10.54
CA GLY A 123 12.67 22.37 11.66
C GLY A 123 12.31 20.96 12.15
N SER A 124 12.38 19.94 11.31
CA SER A 124 12.17 18.56 11.76
C SER A 124 13.20 18.18 12.83
N LEU A 125 12.72 17.62 13.95
CA LEU A 125 13.57 17.09 15.01
C LEU A 125 14.19 15.74 14.64
N LYS A 126 13.53 14.99 13.74
CA LYS A 126 14.05 13.71 13.22
C LYS A 126 14.93 13.98 12.01
N GLN A 127 16.16 13.47 12.05
CA GLN A 127 17.05 13.49 10.90
C GLN A 127 16.69 12.30 10.00
N LEU A 128 16.16 12.60 8.81
CA LEU A 128 15.70 11.61 7.85
C LEU A 128 16.63 11.62 6.62
N ASP A 129 16.95 10.42 6.13
CA ASP A 129 17.67 10.21 4.89
C ASP A 129 16.67 9.94 3.77
N PHE A 130 16.59 10.84 2.79
CA PHE A 130 15.72 10.69 1.63
C PHE A 130 16.42 10.05 0.42
N ILE A 131 17.72 9.83 0.48
CA ILE A 131 18.53 9.31 -0.62
C ILE A 131 18.03 7.93 -1.10
N PRO A 132 17.70 6.96 -0.23
CA PRO A 132 17.21 5.65 -0.66
C PRO A 132 15.94 5.73 -1.52
N LEU A 133 15.09 6.74 -1.31
CA LEU A 133 13.84 6.93 -2.04
C LEU A 133 14.04 7.46 -3.48
N LEU A 134 15.23 7.94 -3.81
CA LEU A 134 15.57 8.41 -5.16
C LEU A 134 15.86 7.25 -6.13
N TYR A 135 16.23 6.07 -5.63
CA TYR A 135 16.57 4.93 -6.46
C TYR A 135 15.34 4.13 -6.88
N GLU A 136 15.32 3.76 -8.16
CA GLU A 136 14.28 2.90 -8.72
C GLU A 136 14.53 1.44 -8.34
N ASP A 137 13.49 0.76 -7.86
CA ASP A 137 13.49 -0.70 -7.87
C ASP A 137 13.24 -1.18 -9.30
N LYS A 138 14.21 -1.88 -9.89
CA LYS A 138 14.14 -2.40 -11.27
C LYS A 138 12.94 -3.31 -11.53
N LYS A 139 12.27 -3.77 -10.48
CA LYS A 139 11.09 -4.65 -10.55
C LYS A 139 9.76 -3.90 -10.54
N GLN A 140 9.77 -2.59 -10.28
CA GLN A 140 8.56 -1.79 -10.18
C GLN A 140 8.45 -0.79 -11.32
N SER A 141 7.23 -0.25 -11.51
CA SER A 141 7.03 0.88 -12.41
C SER A 141 7.85 2.09 -11.93
N THR A 142 8.46 2.82 -12.85
CA THR A 142 9.21 4.05 -12.56
C THR A 142 8.39 5.10 -11.81
N ARG A 143 7.05 5.06 -11.95
CA ARG A 143 6.09 5.96 -11.28
C ARG A 143 5.44 5.36 -10.03
N ALA A 144 5.86 4.18 -9.59
CA ALA A 144 5.34 3.56 -8.37
C ALA A 144 5.78 4.35 -7.12
N LEU A 145 4.91 4.36 -6.11
CA LEU A 145 5.27 4.89 -4.79
C LEU A 145 6.40 4.07 -4.20
N ARG A 146 7.33 4.75 -3.53
CA ARG A 146 8.46 4.17 -2.82
C ARG A 146 8.31 4.46 -1.35
N ALA A 147 8.57 3.50 -0.50
CA ALA A 147 8.47 3.71 0.93
C ALA A 147 9.62 3.04 1.67
N GLU A 148 9.96 3.61 2.81
CA GLU A 148 11.02 3.14 3.69
C GLU A 148 10.64 3.40 5.16
N ALA A 149 11.09 2.54 6.06
CA ALA A 149 11.02 2.75 7.49
C ALA A 149 12.42 3.01 8.04
N GLN A 150 12.61 4.16 8.70
CA GLN A 150 13.88 4.57 9.27
C GLN A 150 13.81 4.65 10.80
N ASN A 151 14.80 4.08 11.48
CA ASN A 151 14.94 4.21 12.91
C ASN A 151 15.66 5.53 13.23
N THR A 152 15.05 6.35 14.08
CA THR A 152 15.65 7.59 14.57
C THR A 152 15.77 7.55 16.10
N PRO A 153 16.59 8.40 16.70
CA PRO A 153 16.67 8.50 18.17
C PRO A 153 15.34 8.89 18.85
N LEU A 154 14.40 9.45 18.07
CA LEU A 154 13.07 9.86 18.55
C LEU A 154 11.97 8.87 18.17
N GLY A 155 12.36 7.65 17.81
CA GLY A 155 11.47 6.58 17.35
C GLY A 155 11.46 6.41 15.82
N PRO A 156 10.86 5.32 15.33
CA PRO A 156 10.81 5.01 13.92
C PRO A 156 9.95 6.02 13.15
N GLU A 157 10.31 6.23 11.89
CA GLU A 157 9.55 7.07 10.96
C GLU A 157 9.34 6.31 9.66
N VAL A 158 8.15 6.38 9.12
CA VAL A 158 7.80 5.81 7.82
C VAL A 158 7.76 6.92 6.78
N LEU A 159 8.47 6.72 5.68
CA LEU A 159 8.56 7.65 4.57
C LEU A 159 7.82 7.06 3.37
N LEU A 160 6.99 7.86 2.71
CA LEU A 160 6.29 7.51 1.47
C LEU A 160 6.60 8.56 0.42
N ALA A 161 7.22 8.14 -0.67
CA ALA A 161 7.65 9.01 -1.75
C ALA A 161 6.89 8.77 -3.04
N ALA A 162 6.50 9.85 -3.72
CA ALA A 162 6.02 9.84 -5.08
C ALA A 162 7.08 10.45 -6.01
N PRO A 163 7.52 9.71 -7.05
CA PRO A 163 8.48 10.24 -8.02
C PRO A 163 7.82 11.28 -8.92
N LEU A 164 8.55 12.36 -9.18
CA LEU A 164 8.12 13.43 -10.08
C LEU A 164 8.93 13.39 -11.37
N TYR A 165 8.25 13.55 -12.50
CA TYR A 165 8.83 13.57 -13.84
C TYR A 165 8.36 14.79 -14.63
N ASP A 166 9.25 15.32 -15.48
CA ASP A 166 8.87 16.19 -16.59
C ASP A 166 9.09 15.41 -17.90
N GLY A 167 8.00 14.94 -18.49
CA GLY A 167 8.05 14.00 -19.59
C GLY A 167 8.72 12.68 -19.17
N VAL A 168 9.96 12.47 -19.62
CA VAL A 168 10.80 11.29 -19.29
C VAL A 168 11.89 11.60 -18.26
N ASP A 169 12.11 12.87 -17.95
CA ASP A 169 13.18 13.31 -17.07
C ASP A 169 12.75 13.22 -15.61
N PHE A 170 13.49 12.46 -14.81
CA PHE A 170 13.27 12.35 -13.38
C PHE A 170 13.73 13.62 -12.67
N LEU A 171 12.81 14.32 -12.05
CA LEU A 171 13.06 15.56 -11.31
C LEU A 171 13.48 15.30 -9.85
N GLY A 172 12.95 14.25 -9.25
CA GLY A 172 13.13 13.92 -7.84
C GLY A 172 11.88 13.27 -7.24
N VAL A 173 11.69 13.42 -5.95
CA VAL A 173 10.54 12.86 -5.23
C VAL A 173 9.90 13.90 -4.32
N VAL A 174 8.61 13.77 -4.10
CA VAL A 174 7.93 14.36 -2.94
C VAL A 174 7.73 13.27 -1.91
N VAL A 175 7.96 13.59 -0.65
CA VAL A 175 7.96 12.63 0.45
C VAL A 175 7.01 13.12 1.54
N ALA A 176 6.01 12.30 1.88
CA ALA A 176 5.26 12.43 3.12
C ALA A 176 5.87 11.46 4.15
N HIS A 177 6.00 11.89 5.39
CA HIS A 177 6.53 11.02 6.43
C HIS A 177 5.72 11.09 7.71
N PHE A 178 5.71 10.01 8.47
CA PHE A 178 4.90 9.89 9.68
C PHE A 178 5.46 8.88 10.67
N ASP A 179 5.14 9.12 11.92
CA ASP A 179 5.32 8.16 13.01
C ASP A 179 4.09 7.26 13.13
N MET A 180 4.27 5.96 13.19
CA MET A 180 3.13 5.02 13.30
C MET A 180 2.26 5.30 14.54
N ARG A 181 2.85 5.85 15.61
CA ARG A 181 2.13 6.22 16.85
C ARG A 181 0.97 7.18 16.57
N THR A 182 1.13 8.11 15.62
CA THR A 182 0.07 9.07 15.28
C THR A 182 -1.11 8.44 14.56
N LEU A 183 -0.91 7.30 13.89
CA LEU A 183 -1.96 6.53 13.23
C LEU A 183 -2.76 5.65 14.19
N MET A 184 -2.25 5.38 15.41
CA MET A 184 -2.93 4.51 16.36
C MET A 184 -4.29 5.05 16.81
N GLN A 185 -4.55 6.35 16.70
CA GLN A 185 -5.86 6.93 16.93
C GLN A 185 -6.98 6.39 16.00
N TYR A 186 -6.61 5.80 14.87
CA TYR A 186 -7.54 5.18 13.92
C TYR A 186 -7.73 3.68 14.15
N SER A 187 -6.96 3.08 15.04
CA SER A 187 -7.16 1.70 15.50
C SER A 187 -8.24 1.65 16.59
N ARG A 188 -9.06 0.60 16.58
CA ARG A 188 -10.02 0.34 17.66
C ARG A 188 -9.37 -0.33 18.88
N THR A 189 -8.28 -1.03 18.67
CA THR A 189 -7.55 -1.79 19.70
C THR A 189 -6.05 -1.55 19.54
N PRO A 190 -5.58 -0.29 19.73
CA PRO A 190 -4.18 0.06 19.46
C PRO A 190 -3.19 -0.71 20.35
N GLU A 191 -3.58 -1.06 21.57
CA GLU A 191 -2.75 -1.84 22.49
C GLU A 191 -2.61 -3.31 22.11
N ASP A 192 -3.55 -3.88 21.34
CA ASP A 192 -3.57 -5.31 21.01
C ASP A 192 -2.88 -5.64 19.68
N ILE A 193 -2.47 -4.63 18.92
CA ILE A 193 -1.82 -4.82 17.63
C ILE A 193 -0.35 -4.47 17.69
N VAL A 194 0.49 -5.28 17.03
CA VAL A 194 1.89 -4.99 16.77
C VAL A 194 2.05 -4.64 15.29
N ILE A 195 2.80 -3.59 14.97
CA ILE A 195 3.08 -3.18 13.60
C ILE A 195 4.59 -3.09 13.44
N LEU A 196 5.11 -3.75 12.40
CA LEU A 196 6.53 -3.72 12.08
C LEU A 196 6.76 -3.71 10.56
N SER A 197 7.93 -3.32 10.16
CA SER A 197 8.52 -3.56 8.85
C SER A 197 9.65 -4.59 8.99
N PRO A 198 10.25 -5.09 7.90
CA PRO A 198 11.37 -6.01 8.00
C PRO A 198 12.55 -5.50 8.85
N HIS A 199 12.76 -4.18 8.88
CA HIS A 199 13.93 -3.55 9.52
C HIS A 199 13.61 -2.71 10.75
N ALA A 200 12.32 -2.47 11.07
CA ALA A 200 11.94 -1.59 12.16
C ALA A 200 10.66 -2.07 12.86
N LEU A 201 10.65 -2.01 14.18
CA LEU A 201 9.45 -2.09 14.99
C LEU A 201 8.78 -0.72 14.98
N LEU A 202 7.58 -0.63 14.39
CA LEU A 202 6.87 0.63 14.22
C LEU A 202 5.90 0.91 15.37
N TRP A 203 5.29 -0.16 15.91
CA TRP A 203 4.38 -0.09 17.04
C TRP A 203 4.35 -1.44 17.79
N PRO A 204 4.76 -1.50 19.06
CA PRO A 204 4.82 -2.75 19.83
C PRO A 204 3.47 -3.17 20.42
N GLY A 205 2.43 -2.31 20.37
CA GLY A 205 1.26 -2.50 21.19
C GLY A 205 1.59 -2.39 22.68
N LYS A 206 0.93 -3.20 23.50
CA LYS A 206 1.22 -3.32 24.94
C LYS A 206 2.30 -4.35 25.27
N TYR A 207 2.91 -4.98 24.26
CA TYR A 207 3.77 -6.14 24.47
C TYR A 207 5.24 -5.75 24.61
N ASP A 208 5.97 -6.47 25.46
CA ASP A 208 7.42 -6.56 25.36
C ASP A 208 7.76 -7.33 24.08
N PHE A 209 8.10 -6.60 23.02
CA PHE A 209 8.32 -7.17 21.69
C PHE A 209 9.37 -8.30 21.70
N ALA A 210 10.43 -8.15 22.50
CA ALA A 210 11.52 -9.13 22.54
C ALA A 210 11.05 -10.50 23.06
N SER A 211 10.02 -10.54 23.87
CA SER A 211 9.42 -11.79 24.40
C SER A 211 8.41 -12.43 23.45
N THR A 212 7.97 -11.71 22.41
CA THR A 212 7.01 -12.23 21.42
C THR A 212 7.67 -13.13 20.40
N PRO A 213 6.94 -14.05 19.75
CA PRO A 213 7.47 -14.85 18.65
C PRO A 213 7.86 -14.01 17.43
N LEU A 214 7.35 -12.76 17.32
CA LEU A 214 7.61 -11.88 16.19
C LEU A 214 9.08 -11.42 16.14
N ALA A 215 9.74 -11.27 17.29
CA ALA A 215 11.13 -10.82 17.37
C ALA A 215 12.14 -11.83 16.77
N GLY A 216 11.78 -13.11 16.73
CA GLY A 216 12.65 -14.19 16.19
C GLY A 216 12.47 -14.48 14.71
N VAL A 217 11.59 -13.75 14.00
CA VAL A 217 11.26 -14.02 12.59
C VAL A 217 12.17 -13.22 11.65
N ASN A 218 12.69 -13.90 10.63
CA ASN A 218 13.31 -13.22 9.48
C ASN A 218 12.21 -12.62 8.59
N TRP A 219 11.84 -11.37 8.85
CA TRP A 219 10.74 -10.70 8.13
C TRP A 219 11.06 -10.40 6.68
N GLU A 220 12.33 -10.14 6.32
CA GLU A 220 12.72 -9.95 4.91
C GLU A 220 12.35 -11.16 4.05
N GLU A 221 12.60 -12.35 4.56
CA GLU A 221 12.31 -13.59 3.86
C GLU A 221 10.83 -13.97 3.97
N THR A 222 10.22 -13.74 5.13
CA THR A 222 8.84 -14.16 5.42
C THR A 222 7.82 -13.40 4.57
N VAL A 223 7.94 -12.08 4.43
CA VAL A 223 7.02 -11.26 3.64
C VAL A 223 7.06 -11.57 2.14
N LEU A 224 8.19 -12.11 1.65
CA LEU A 224 8.31 -12.56 0.26
C LEU A 224 7.61 -13.90 0.00
N LYS A 225 7.43 -14.72 1.04
CA LYS A 225 6.86 -16.06 0.93
C LYS A 225 5.36 -16.09 1.21
N SER A 226 4.89 -15.25 2.13
CA SER A 226 3.51 -15.29 2.60
C SER A 226 3.00 -13.91 3.00
N SER A 227 1.78 -13.60 2.57
CA SER A 227 1.07 -12.38 2.97
C SER A 227 0.36 -12.51 4.32
N SER A 228 0.25 -13.71 4.88
CA SER A 228 -0.33 -13.95 6.20
C SER A 228 0.17 -15.27 6.78
N GLY A 229 0.11 -15.41 8.09
CA GLY A 229 0.53 -16.63 8.76
C GLY A 229 0.54 -16.52 10.28
N THR A 230 1.20 -17.47 10.92
CA THR A 230 1.36 -17.51 12.37
C THR A 230 2.82 -17.65 12.76
N CYS A 231 3.21 -16.98 13.85
CA CYS A 231 4.51 -17.11 14.50
C CYS A 231 4.29 -17.66 15.91
N THR A 232 5.06 -18.66 16.31
CA THR A 232 4.89 -19.34 17.59
C THR A 232 6.23 -19.45 18.32
N ASN A 233 6.20 -19.22 19.65
CA ASN A 233 7.29 -19.53 20.57
C ASN A 233 6.74 -20.18 21.85
N ALA A 234 7.55 -20.34 22.88
CA ALA A 234 7.12 -20.95 24.15
C ALA A 234 6.05 -20.13 24.88
N ALA A 235 5.96 -18.81 24.67
CA ALA A 235 4.98 -17.92 25.31
C ALA A 235 3.61 -17.94 24.61
N GLY A 236 3.57 -18.28 23.30
CA GLY A 236 2.32 -18.33 22.57
C GLY A 236 2.48 -18.11 21.07
N THR A 237 1.36 -17.76 20.44
CA THR A 237 1.25 -17.60 18.98
C THR A 237 0.68 -16.24 18.63
N PHE A 238 1.28 -15.58 17.63
CA PHE A 238 0.74 -14.42 16.94
C PHE A 238 0.27 -14.80 15.54
N TYR A 239 -0.85 -14.24 15.11
CA TYR A 239 -1.31 -14.24 13.73
C TYR A 239 -0.91 -12.92 13.09
N TYR A 240 -0.41 -12.95 11.85
CA TYR A 240 0.00 -11.74 11.12
C TYR A 240 -0.59 -11.67 9.71
N LEU A 241 -0.67 -10.44 9.20
CA LEU A 241 -1.02 -10.10 7.84
C LEU A 241 -0.06 -9.02 7.32
N VAL A 242 0.35 -9.13 6.07
CA VAL A 242 1.23 -8.18 5.39
C VAL A 242 0.41 -7.27 4.48
N ARG A 243 0.58 -5.97 4.66
CA ARG A 243 0.06 -4.92 3.77
C ARG A 243 1.23 -4.13 3.21
N TYR A 244 1.23 -3.88 1.92
CA TYR A 244 2.26 -3.05 1.29
C TYR A 244 1.86 -1.59 1.29
N LEU A 245 2.80 -0.70 1.67
CA LEU A 245 2.75 0.73 1.47
C LEU A 245 3.80 1.07 0.41
N GLY A 246 3.37 1.35 -0.83
CA GLY A 246 4.31 1.35 -1.94
C GLY A 246 5.05 0.00 -2.06
N ASN A 247 6.37 0.03 -1.92
CA ASN A 247 7.22 -1.17 -1.89
C ASN A 247 7.55 -1.68 -0.48
N LEU A 248 7.15 -0.96 0.58
CA LEU A 248 7.43 -1.32 1.96
C LEU A 248 6.36 -2.30 2.49
N PRO A 249 6.72 -3.54 2.86
CA PRO A 249 5.81 -4.41 3.56
C PRO A 249 5.65 -3.97 5.01
N LEU A 250 4.40 -3.76 5.43
CA LEU A 250 3.98 -3.53 6.80
C LEU A 250 3.32 -4.80 7.32
N VAL A 251 3.83 -5.33 8.41
CA VAL A 251 3.30 -6.52 9.09
C VAL A 251 2.43 -6.07 10.24
N PHE A 252 1.16 -6.44 10.20
CA PHE A 252 0.19 -6.23 11.28
C PHE A 252 -0.02 -7.56 11.99
N ALA A 253 0.18 -7.61 13.29
CA ALA A 253 0.09 -8.84 14.05
C ALA A 253 -0.72 -8.71 15.34
N VAL A 254 -1.48 -9.75 15.68
CA VAL A 254 -2.27 -9.83 16.92
C VAL A 254 -2.04 -11.18 17.60
N PRO A 255 -2.15 -11.27 18.92
CA PRO A 255 -2.04 -12.55 19.62
C PRO A 255 -3.19 -13.48 19.24
N GLN A 256 -2.85 -14.74 18.99
CA GLN A 256 -3.80 -15.82 18.76
C GLN A 256 -4.01 -16.66 20.02
N SER A 257 -2.94 -16.91 20.76
CA SER A 257 -2.95 -17.68 22.00
C SER A 257 -1.72 -17.35 22.85
N GLY A 258 -1.77 -17.69 24.13
CA GLY A 258 -0.68 -17.46 25.08
C GLY A 258 -0.83 -16.15 25.86
N THR A 259 0.17 -15.89 26.70
CA THR A 259 0.25 -14.67 27.51
C THR A 259 1.64 -14.06 27.34
N PHE A 260 1.68 -12.80 26.97
CA PHE A 260 2.92 -12.08 26.69
C PHE A 260 3.12 -10.99 27.76
N PRO A 261 4.35 -10.79 28.23
CA PRO A 261 4.68 -9.69 29.13
C PRO A 261 4.31 -8.35 28.51
N GLU A 262 3.88 -7.41 29.36
CA GLU A 262 3.68 -6.03 28.94
C GLU A 262 5.04 -5.32 28.83
N GLY A 263 5.20 -4.55 27.75
CA GLY A 263 6.37 -3.72 27.54
C GLY A 263 6.35 -2.51 28.47
N SER A 264 7.53 -1.92 28.69
CA SER A 264 7.68 -0.71 29.54
C SER A 264 7.07 0.57 28.93
N GLY A 265 6.47 0.49 27.76
CA GLY A 265 5.84 1.64 27.10
C GLY A 265 6.81 2.68 26.50
N ASP A 266 8.10 2.46 26.62
CA ASP A 266 9.15 3.34 26.09
C ASP A 266 9.53 2.90 24.65
N VAL A 267 8.90 3.51 23.64
CA VAL A 267 9.32 3.45 22.23
C VAL A 267 9.49 4.86 21.69
#